data_a2c81c2530345a8a0bc5d9f5ecdd6955
#
_entry.id   a2c81c2530345a8a0bc5d9f5ecdd6955
#
_cell.length_a   1.000
_cell.length_b   1.000
_cell.length_c   1.000
_cell.angle_alpha   90.00
_cell.angle_beta   90.00
_cell.angle_gamma   90.00
#
_symmetry.space_group_name_H-M   'P 1'
#
loop_
_entity.id
_entity.type
_entity.pdbx_description
1 polymer ?
#
loop_
_entity_poly.entity_id
_entity_poly.type
_entity_poly.pdbx_seq_one_letter_code
_entity_poly.pdbx_strand_id
1 'polypeptide(L)'
;MGGCSLRCAFFWETVAGIPGRPKLPTPELCDDDASSFWISSTDGPGALIEFRIPKNLPPDCKDTPFYGISVANGVIRSLDEFRDNARVKSMTLAVNQKPIAQLRLADTWKWQDFHFPDILLNKGDVISLTVNDTYPGKKSSRAAMTEIVLQGAH
;
A
#
# COMPACT_ATOMS: atom_id res chain seq x y z
N MET A 1 -4.14 -19.03 20.16
CA MET A 1 -4.69 -18.31 19.87
C MET A 1 -4.60 -17.46 19.03
N GLY A 2 -4.84 -17.41 18.22
CA GLY A 2 -4.49 -16.66 17.16
C GLY A 2 -5.23 -15.40 17.01
N GLY A 3 -4.61 -14.38 17.25
CA GLY A 3 -5.18 -13.10 16.89
C GLY A 3 -5.28 -12.96 15.37
N CYS A 4 -6.01 -11.96 14.91
CA CYS A 4 -6.06 -11.56 13.55
C CYS A 4 -4.82 -10.75 13.18
N SER A 5 -4.25 -11.04 12.04
CA SER A 5 -3.12 -10.26 11.53
C SER A 5 -3.54 -9.54 10.25
N LEU A 6 -3.19 -8.28 10.13
CA LEU A 6 -3.42 -7.51 8.91
C LEU A 6 -2.37 -7.79 7.84
N ARG A 7 -1.99 -9.04 7.68
CA ARG A 7 -1.06 -9.42 6.63
C ARG A 7 -1.80 -9.69 5.33
N CYS A 8 -1.21 -9.27 4.24
CA CYS A 8 -1.81 -9.39 2.91
C CYS A 8 -2.24 -10.81 2.56
N ALA A 9 -1.44 -11.80 2.93
CA ALA A 9 -1.73 -13.19 2.58
C ALA A 9 -2.94 -13.77 3.29
N PHE A 10 -3.49 -13.08 4.26
CA PHE A 10 -4.53 -13.64 5.10
C PHE A 10 -5.90 -12.98 4.95
N PHE A 11 -5.93 -11.65 4.89
CA PHE A 11 -7.19 -10.90 4.91
C PHE A 11 -7.40 -9.97 3.73
N TRP A 12 -6.35 -9.68 3.00
CA TRP A 12 -6.40 -8.60 2.04
C TRP A 12 -6.56 -9.09 0.63
N GLU A 13 -7.49 -8.51 -0.08
CA GLU A 13 -7.43 -8.47 -1.53
C GLU A 13 -6.66 -7.21 -1.88
N THR A 14 -5.49 -7.36 -2.50
CA THR A 14 -4.73 -6.21 -2.95
C THR A 14 -5.11 -5.93 -4.38
N VAL A 15 -5.58 -4.73 -4.64
CA VAL A 15 -5.93 -4.31 -5.99
C VAL A 15 -5.26 -2.98 -6.27
N ALA A 16 -4.73 -2.83 -7.47
CA ALA A 16 -4.23 -1.57 -7.95
C ALA A 16 -4.80 -1.33 -9.33
N GLY A 17 -5.12 -0.09 -9.61
CA GLY A 17 -5.77 0.17 -10.88
C GLY A 17 -5.85 1.63 -11.24
N ILE A 18 -6.36 1.85 -12.44
CA ILE A 18 -6.67 3.16 -12.95
C ILE A 18 -8.17 3.35 -12.76
N PRO A 19 -8.64 4.54 -12.35
CA PRO A 19 -10.06 4.81 -12.27
C PRO A 19 -10.78 4.43 -13.57
N GLY A 20 -11.91 3.72 -13.46
CA GLY A 20 -12.70 3.29 -14.60
C GLY A 20 -12.23 1.98 -15.24
N ARG A 21 -11.16 1.36 -14.77
CA ARG A 21 -10.71 0.06 -15.25
C ARG A 21 -10.93 -1.02 -14.20
N PRO A 22 -11.08 -2.30 -14.61
CA PRO A 22 -11.15 -3.40 -13.65
C PRO A 22 -9.92 -3.40 -12.75
N LYS A 23 -10.15 -3.59 -11.45
CA LYS A 23 -9.08 -3.70 -10.48
C LYS A 23 -8.50 -5.09 -10.54
N LEU A 24 -7.19 -5.18 -10.61
CA LEU A 24 -6.47 -6.44 -10.64
C LEU A 24 -5.71 -6.63 -9.33
N PRO A 25 -5.63 -7.85 -8.81
CA PRO A 25 -4.80 -8.13 -7.66
C PRO A 25 -3.34 -7.75 -7.93
N THR A 26 -2.68 -7.16 -6.93
CA THR A 26 -1.27 -6.79 -7.03
C THR A 26 -0.49 -7.45 -5.90
N PRO A 27 -0.23 -8.76 -6.02
CA PRO A 27 0.47 -9.49 -4.96
C PRO A 27 1.88 -8.97 -4.71
N GLU A 28 2.49 -8.30 -5.67
CA GLU A 28 3.84 -7.76 -5.56
C GLU A 28 4.01 -6.81 -4.38
N LEU A 29 2.96 -6.15 -3.93
CA LEU A 29 3.02 -5.25 -2.78
C LEU A 29 2.97 -5.97 -1.44
N CYS A 30 2.68 -7.26 -1.44
CA CYS A 30 2.40 -8.00 -0.21
C CYS A 30 3.08 -9.37 -0.16
N ASP A 31 4.09 -9.60 -0.97
CA ASP A 31 4.67 -10.93 -1.13
C ASP A 31 5.93 -11.16 -0.29
N ASP A 32 6.37 -10.19 0.50
CA ASP A 32 7.61 -10.23 1.29
C ASP A 32 8.85 -10.49 0.43
N ASP A 33 8.78 -10.18 -0.87
CA ASP A 33 9.88 -10.42 -1.80
C ASP A 33 10.45 -9.09 -2.28
N ALA A 34 11.66 -8.75 -1.83
CA ALA A 34 12.32 -7.50 -2.19
C ALA A 34 12.74 -7.43 -3.66
N SER A 35 12.68 -8.55 -4.39
CA SER A 35 13.00 -8.57 -5.83
C SER A 35 11.78 -8.30 -6.71
N SER A 36 10.58 -8.35 -6.16
CA SER A 36 9.36 -7.99 -6.89
C SER A 36 8.89 -6.61 -6.49
N PHE A 37 8.12 -5.96 -7.32
CA PHE A 37 7.62 -4.62 -7.06
C PHE A 37 6.37 -4.34 -7.89
N TRP A 38 5.56 -3.42 -7.36
CA TRP A 38 4.44 -2.83 -8.08
C TRP A 38 4.92 -1.59 -8.83
N ILE A 39 4.39 -1.39 -10.01
CA ILE A 39 4.61 -0.18 -10.78
C ILE A 39 3.26 0.32 -11.32
N SER A 40 3.04 1.63 -11.27
CA SER A 40 1.79 2.21 -11.77
C SER A 40 1.67 2.01 -13.29
N SER A 41 0.44 1.86 -13.76
CA SER A 41 0.18 1.65 -15.19
C SER A 41 0.24 2.94 -16.02
N THR A 42 0.22 4.09 -15.34
CA THR A 42 0.37 5.41 -15.94
C THR A 42 1.40 6.19 -15.15
N ASP A 43 1.55 7.48 -15.42
CA ASP A 43 2.38 8.36 -14.60
C ASP A 43 1.95 8.25 -13.13
N GLY A 44 2.90 8.41 -12.22
CA GLY A 44 2.68 8.16 -10.80
C GLY A 44 1.50 8.90 -10.18
N PRO A 45 1.40 10.24 -10.32
CA PRO A 45 0.27 10.97 -9.71
C PRO A 45 -1.09 10.46 -10.17
N GLY A 46 -1.99 10.22 -9.22
CA GLY A 46 -3.32 9.68 -9.48
C GLY A 46 -3.41 8.16 -9.43
N ALA A 47 -2.28 7.45 -9.32
CA ALA A 47 -2.31 6.00 -9.18
C ALA A 47 -3.00 5.61 -7.87
N LEU A 48 -3.79 4.54 -7.92
CA LEU A 48 -4.62 4.10 -6.80
C LEU A 48 -4.27 2.66 -6.44
N ILE A 49 -4.01 2.43 -5.16
CA ILE A 49 -3.80 1.10 -4.59
C ILE A 49 -4.89 0.88 -3.56
N GLU A 50 -5.60 -0.24 -3.63
CA GLU A 50 -6.66 -0.55 -2.69
C GLU A 50 -6.43 -1.90 -2.02
N PHE A 51 -6.76 -1.95 -0.73
CA PHE A 51 -6.80 -3.18 0.06
C PHE A 51 -8.22 -3.36 0.56
N ARG A 52 -8.79 -4.54 0.36
CA ARG A 52 -10.13 -4.85 0.85
C ARG A 52 -10.07 -5.84 1.98
N ILE A 53 -10.84 -5.55 3.02
CA ILE A 53 -11.05 -6.52 4.08
C ILE A 53 -12.06 -7.54 3.54
N PRO A 54 -11.75 -8.83 3.54
CA PRO A 54 -12.68 -9.85 3.06
C PRO A 54 -14.00 -9.80 3.81
N LYS A 55 -15.08 -10.10 3.11
CA LYS A 55 -16.41 -10.14 3.71
C LYS A 55 -16.59 -11.35 4.64
N ASN A 56 -15.79 -12.40 4.45
CA ASN A 56 -15.86 -13.63 5.22
C ASN A 56 -14.71 -13.71 6.21
N LEU A 57 -14.73 -12.84 7.23
CA LEU A 57 -13.71 -12.87 8.27
C LEU A 57 -14.04 -13.93 9.32
N PRO A 58 -13.02 -14.62 9.87
CA PRO A 58 -13.21 -15.42 11.07
C PRO A 58 -13.79 -14.56 12.20
N PRO A 59 -14.59 -15.14 13.11
CA PRO A 59 -15.22 -14.36 14.20
C PRO A 59 -14.25 -13.59 15.07
N ASP A 60 -13.04 -14.10 15.27
CA ASP A 60 -12.00 -13.44 16.06
C ASP A 60 -11.31 -12.30 15.31
N CYS A 61 -11.69 -12.05 14.07
CA CYS A 61 -11.14 -10.97 13.27
C CYS A 61 -12.03 -9.74 13.19
N LYS A 62 -13.06 -9.66 14.01
CA LYS A 62 -13.91 -8.48 14.06
C LYS A 62 -13.18 -7.32 14.74
N ASP A 63 -13.48 -6.10 14.29
CA ASP A 63 -12.98 -4.87 14.92
C ASP A 63 -11.47 -4.88 15.07
N THR A 64 -10.75 -5.34 14.04
CA THR A 64 -9.30 -5.35 14.07
C THR A 64 -8.77 -3.92 14.02
N PRO A 65 -7.96 -3.49 14.99
CA PRO A 65 -7.39 -2.15 14.93
C PRO A 65 -6.35 -2.04 13.82
N PHE A 66 -6.45 -0.97 13.07
CA PHE A 66 -5.49 -0.58 12.05
C PHE A 66 -4.85 0.73 12.52
N TYR A 67 -3.55 0.74 12.75
CA TYR A 67 -2.89 1.88 13.40
C TYR A 67 -1.64 2.36 12.68
N GLY A 68 -1.26 1.74 11.61
CA GLY A 68 -0.06 2.18 10.91
C GLY A 68 0.16 1.47 9.59
N ILE A 69 1.19 1.93 8.90
CA ILE A 69 1.58 1.38 7.62
C ILE A 69 3.10 1.48 7.49
N SER A 70 3.73 0.43 6.99
CA SER A 70 5.15 0.42 6.67
C SER A 70 5.30 0.26 5.17
N VAL A 71 6.21 1.01 4.58
CA VAL A 71 6.39 1.07 3.14
C VAL A 71 7.86 0.90 2.77
N ALA A 72 8.12 0.06 1.79
CA ALA A 72 9.40 0.02 1.08
C ALA A 72 9.18 0.67 -0.30
N ASN A 73 9.62 1.91 -0.42
CA ASN A 73 9.35 2.77 -1.57
C ASN A 73 10.33 2.50 -2.72
N GLY A 74 9.83 2.58 -3.94
CA GLY A 74 10.66 2.42 -5.13
C GLY A 74 11.00 0.97 -5.43
N VAL A 75 11.88 0.76 -6.42
CA VAL A 75 12.42 -0.55 -6.76
C VAL A 75 13.71 -0.73 -5.97
N ILE A 76 13.73 -1.59 -4.97
CA ILE A 76 14.85 -1.69 -4.03
C ILE A 76 15.83 -2.81 -4.33
N ARG A 77 15.58 -3.61 -5.36
CA ARG A 77 16.47 -4.74 -5.70
C ARG A 77 17.81 -4.29 -6.29
N SER A 78 17.90 -3.07 -6.81
CA SER A 78 19.16 -2.48 -7.23
C SER A 78 19.11 -0.96 -7.15
N LEU A 79 20.26 -0.32 -6.94
CA LEU A 79 20.33 1.14 -6.87
C LEU A 79 19.97 1.81 -8.21
N ASP A 80 20.40 1.19 -9.31
CA ASP A 80 20.09 1.72 -10.63
C ASP A 80 18.59 1.72 -10.89
N GLU A 81 17.90 0.63 -10.58
CA GLU A 81 16.45 0.56 -10.75
C GLU A 81 15.72 1.51 -9.80
N PHE A 82 16.23 1.70 -8.59
CA PHE A 82 15.67 2.67 -7.67
C PHE A 82 15.71 4.09 -8.27
N ARG A 83 16.81 4.44 -8.90
CA ARG A 83 16.97 5.76 -9.52
C ARG A 83 16.22 5.90 -10.84
N ASP A 84 16.13 4.82 -11.61
CA ASP A 84 15.51 4.84 -12.95
C ASP A 84 13.99 4.97 -12.90
N ASN A 85 13.35 4.46 -11.86
CA ASN A 85 11.90 4.48 -11.72
C ASN A 85 11.48 5.58 -10.74
N ALA A 86 10.31 6.16 -10.95
CA ALA A 86 9.78 7.14 -10.02
C ALA A 86 9.46 6.50 -8.68
N ARG A 87 9.62 7.25 -7.60
CA ARG A 87 9.28 6.84 -6.24
C ARG A 87 8.15 7.71 -5.74
N VAL A 88 7.34 7.19 -4.86
CA VAL A 88 6.23 7.95 -4.28
C VAL A 88 6.78 8.99 -3.31
N LYS A 89 6.35 10.24 -3.48
CA LYS A 89 6.72 11.33 -2.58
C LYS A 89 5.64 11.60 -1.55
N SER A 90 4.38 11.54 -1.97
CA SER A 90 3.26 11.67 -1.05
C SER A 90 2.06 10.88 -1.54
N MET A 91 1.26 10.41 -0.61
CA MET A 91 0.02 9.72 -0.92
C MET A 91 -1.01 9.94 0.18
N THR A 92 -2.28 9.86 -0.20
CA THR A 92 -3.40 9.98 0.73
C THR A 92 -3.90 8.61 1.11
N LEU A 93 -3.94 8.35 2.41
CA LEU A 93 -4.56 7.15 2.98
C LEU A 93 -6.02 7.46 3.28
N ALA A 94 -6.91 6.61 2.80
CA ALA A 94 -8.34 6.73 3.08
C ALA A 94 -8.92 5.37 3.46
N VAL A 95 -9.98 5.40 4.26
CA VAL A 95 -10.77 4.21 4.60
C VAL A 95 -12.20 4.49 4.16
N ASN A 96 -12.75 3.63 3.30
CA ASN A 96 -14.08 3.81 2.71
C ASN A 96 -14.26 5.21 2.12
N GLN A 97 -13.22 5.67 1.40
CA GLN A 97 -13.16 6.98 0.74
C GLN A 97 -13.05 8.17 1.69
N LYS A 98 -12.97 7.94 3.00
CA LYS A 98 -12.76 9.00 3.99
C LYS A 98 -11.25 9.17 4.22
N PRO A 99 -10.67 10.33 3.90
CA PRO A 99 -9.25 10.58 4.13
C PRO A 99 -8.91 10.49 5.62
N ILE A 100 -7.84 9.75 5.92
CA ILE A 100 -7.37 9.53 7.29
C ILE A 100 -6.05 10.25 7.52
N ALA A 101 -5.13 10.14 6.55
CA ALA A 101 -3.78 10.68 6.72
C ALA A 101 -3.16 11.00 5.37
N GLN A 102 -2.26 11.97 5.41
CA GLN A 102 -1.38 12.29 4.30
C GLN A 102 -0.01 11.71 4.64
N LEU A 103 0.48 10.80 3.81
CA LEU A 103 1.77 10.16 4.02
C LEU A 103 2.82 10.84 3.15
N ARG A 104 3.88 11.34 3.78
CA ARG A 104 5.01 11.94 3.08
C ARG A 104 6.20 11.01 3.21
N LEU A 105 6.70 10.52 2.08
CA LEU A 105 7.78 9.56 2.04
C LEU A 105 9.08 10.26 1.72
N ALA A 106 10.14 9.88 2.42
CA ALA A 106 11.49 10.30 2.08
C ALA A 106 11.97 9.53 0.83
N ASP A 107 12.92 10.12 0.10
CA ASP A 107 13.50 9.50 -1.08
C ASP A 107 14.63 8.56 -0.66
N THR A 108 14.24 7.40 -0.13
CA THR A 108 15.17 6.39 0.38
C THR A 108 14.59 5.00 0.15
N TRP A 109 15.49 4.00 -0.03
CA TRP A 109 15.09 2.59 -0.11
C TRP A 109 14.83 1.95 1.24
N LYS A 110 15.09 2.68 2.36
CA LYS A 110 14.85 2.15 3.71
C LYS A 110 13.36 2.10 4.00
N TRP A 111 12.97 1.14 4.81
CA TRP A 111 11.59 1.06 5.29
C TRP A 111 11.20 2.32 6.05
N GLN A 112 9.97 2.77 5.82
CA GLN A 112 9.40 3.95 6.48
C GLN A 112 8.10 3.54 7.15
N ASP A 113 7.96 3.92 8.42
CA ASP A 113 6.79 3.59 9.22
C ASP A 113 5.96 4.84 9.49
N PHE A 114 4.65 4.69 9.36
CA PHE A 114 3.69 5.76 9.65
C PHE A 114 2.67 5.23 10.65
N HIS A 115 2.35 6.03 11.65
CA HIS A 115 1.38 5.66 12.68
C HIS A 115 0.28 6.72 12.77
N PHE A 116 -0.91 6.28 13.11
CA PHE A 116 -2.08 7.12 13.29
C PHE A 116 -2.98 6.51 14.36
N PRO A 117 -3.97 7.26 14.89
CA PRO A 117 -4.90 6.70 15.87
C PRO A 117 -5.64 5.48 15.32
N ASP A 118 -5.89 4.51 16.19
CA ASP A 118 -6.52 3.25 15.81
C ASP A 118 -7.82 3.45 15.05
N ILE A 119 -7.96 2.71 13.96
CA ILE A 119 -9.18 2.65 13.19
C ILE A 119 -9.66 1.21 13.24
N LEU A 120 -10.88 0.99 13.70
CA LEU A 120 -11.45 -0.36 13.72
C LEU A 120 -11.96 -0.73 12.34
N LEU A 121 -11.40 -1.78 11.78
CA LEU A 121 -11.77 -2.26 10.44
C LEU A 121 -12.79 -3.39 10.55
N ASN A 122 -13.75 -3.35 9.66
CA ASN A 122 -14.80 -4.35 9.55
C ASN A 122 -14.75 -5.02 8.18
N LYS A 123 -15.42 -6.16 8.08
CA LYS A 123 -15.51 -6.87 6.80
C LYS A 123 -16.04 -5.94 5.70
N GLY A 124 -15.42 -6.04 4.55
CA GLY A 124 -15.81 -5.23 3.39
C GLY A 124 -15.23 -3.83 3.36
N ASP A 125 -14.55 -3.40 4.41
CA ASP A 125 -13.91 -2.07 4.40
C ASP A 125 -12.81 -2.01 3.34
N VAL A 126 -12.64 -0.83 2.77
CA VAL A 126 -11.65 -0.58 1.73
C VAL A 126 -10.65 0.47 2.22
N ILE A 127 -9.38 0.10 2.24
CA ILE A 127 -8.28 1.02 2.49
C ILE A 127 -7.70 1.40 1.14
N SER A 128 -7.58 2.68 0.87
CA SER A 128 -7.01 3.15 -0.39
C SER A 128 -5.81 4.07 -0.16
N LEU A 129 -4.85 3.98 -1.07
CA LEU A 129 -3.69 4.85 -1.13
C LEU A 129 -3.68 5.47 -2.51
N THR A 130 -3.82 6.80 -2.56
CA THR A 130 -3.76 7.54 -3.82
C THR A 130 -2.43 8.29 -3.87
N VAL A 131 -1.65 8.02 -4.92
CA VAL A 131 -0.38 8.72 -5.12
C VAL A 131 -0.67 10.15 -5.54
N ASN A 132 -0.15 11.12 -4.79
CA ASN A 132 -0.36 12.53 -5.08
C ASN A 132 0.84 13.15 -5.79
N ASP A 133 2.05 12.75 -5.42
CA ASP A 133 3.27 13.31 -5.97
C ASP A 133 4.38 12.26 -5.97
N THR A 134 5.37 12.44 -6.83
CA THR A 134 6.47 11.49 -7.00
C THR A 134 7.81 12.19 -7.07
N TYR A 135 8.86 11.46 -6.68
CA TYR A 135 10.22 11.82 -7.03
C TYR A 135 10.49 11.28 -8.44
N PRO A 136 11.01 12.09 -9.35
CA PRO A 136 11.16 11.66 -10.74
C PRO A 136 12.20 10.56 -10.90
N GLY A 137 11.87 9.55 -11.69
CA GLY A 137 12.83 8.56 -12.13
C GLY A 137 13.64 9.07 -13.32
N LYS A 138 14.84 8.53 -13.50
CA LYS A 138 15.68 8.89 -14.64
C LYS A 138 15.12 8.42 -15.96
N LYS A 139 14.42 7.28 -15.96
CA LYS A 139 13.92 6.64 -17.17
C LYS A 139 12.41 6.50 -17.22
N SER A 140 11.73 6.58 -16.08
CA SER A 140 10.28 6.35 -16.02
C SER A 140 9.61 7.29 -15.04
N SER A 141 8.46 7.83 -15.42
CA SER A 141 7.59 8.61 -14.54
C SER A 141 6.56 7.74 -13.81
N ARG A 142 6.56 6.44 -14.06
CA ARG A 142 5.65 5.52 -13.40
C ARG A 142 6.17 5.23 -12.00
N ALA A 143 5.27 5.39 -11.01
CA ALA A 143 5.64 5.18 -9.62
C ALA A 143 5.80 3.69 -9.31
N ALA A 144 6.82 3.37 -8.53
CA ALA A 144 7.08 1.99 -8.12
C ALA A 144 7.13 1.89 -6.60
N MET A 145 6.70 0.76 -6.09
CA MET A 145 6.80 0.38 -4.67
C MET A 145 7.12 -1.09 -4.58
N THR A 146 8.00 -1.45 -3.65
CA THR A 146 8.36 -2.85 -3.44
C THR A 146 7.40 -3.53 -2.49
N GLU A 147 7.01 -2.86 -1.38
CA GLU A 147 6.21 -3.51 -0.36
C GLU A 147 5.40 -2.50 0.45
N ILE A 148 4.20 -2.90 0.84
CA ILE A 148 3.36 -2.17 1.79
C ILE A 148 2.87 -3.16 2.84
N VAL A 149 3.09 -2.83 4.11
CA VAL A 149 2.61 -3.65 5.22
C VAL A 149 1.64 -2.82 6.05
N LEU A 150 0.42 -3.30 6.17
CA LEU A 150 -0.59 -2.68 7.01
C LEU A 150 -0.42 -3.19 8.43
N GLN A 151 -0.29 -2.28 9.38
CA GLN A 151 -0.04 -2.61 10.77
C GLN A 151 -1.36 -2.65 11.53
N GLY A 152 -1.66 -3.79 12.07
CA GLY A 152 -2.83 -4.02 12.89
C GLY A 152 -2.49 -4.93 14.05
N ALA A 153 -3.23 -4.76 15.14
CA ALA A 153 -3.01 -5.53 16.34
C ALA A 153 -4.30 -6.18 16.82
N HIS A 154 -4.12 -7.14 17.69
CA HIS A 154 -5.19 -7.86 18.37
C HIS A 154 -4.71 -8.44 19.66
#